data_883c02de4f9ddbb202e96bd7b63c6d38
#
_entry.id   883c02de4f9ddbb202e96bd7b63c6d38
#
_cell.length_a   1.000
_cell.length_b   1.000
_cell.length_c   1.000
_cell.angle_alpha   90.00
_cell.angle_beta   90.00
_cell.angle_gamma   90.00
#
_symmetry.space_group_name_H-M   'P 1'
#
loop_
_entity.id
_entity.type
_entity.pdbx_description
1 polymer ?
#
loop_
_entity_poly.entity_id
_entity_poly.type
_entity_poly.pdbx_seq_one_letter_code
_entity_poly.pdbx_strand_id
1 'polypeptide(L)'
;LTFPLLSVTLLVSFGSSMLYGYNLAVVNSPAEHIKAFYNATWSQRYGHGLAPGPLTLLYALTVSIFALGGLMGSLLVGVLVERYGRNGALSRSALLVLLAGGFMGFSRELGSPEMVIIGRSITGLHSGICLSVVPLYLGEIAPKNLRGFLGLMPTIFICLGVFSAQVLGLPELLGKDRFWPLFLSVVVVPASLQLLLLHCFPESPRYLLIERNDICGATKALHRFLGTPNVQDVIEEMKEEQRSLSSIEMVSVWQLLRDRAVRWQTLSVVVVNAGMQLSGIDAIWFYTNTIFENAGIPVSQIPYTTMGTGAIEIVAGLIGCFTIERVGRRPLIITGFCAMGVCSAGITISLLLQAALPWMRYVSIACVVGIIAGFCMGPAGVPFLMTAELFMQSHRPAAYIVGGSLNWLCNFTIGFIFPFLQMSAGAFCYLVFCGVCLLVALYVYLIIPETKNKTFMEISHIFA
;
A
#
# COMPACT_ATOMS: atom_id res chain seq x y z
N LEU A 1 -21.07 15.34 -10.58
CA LEU A 1 -20.98 14.30 -9.53
C LEU A 1 -22.37 13.88 -9.08
N THR A 2 -22.72 12.61 -9.29
CA THR A 2 -24.02 12.07 -8.90
C THR A 2 -23.93 11.40 -7.54
N PHE A 3 -25.08 11.25 -6.86
CA PHE A 3 -25.14 10.55 -5.57
C PHE A 3 -24.67 9.09 -5.67
N PRO A 4 -25.13 8.27 -6.67
CA PRO A 4 -24.62 6.90 -6.79
C PRO A 4 -23.12 6.82 -7.01
N LEU A 5 -22.54 7.72 -7.80
CA LEU A 5 -21.11 7.74 -8.08
C LEU A 5 -20.30 8.08 -6.83
N LEU A 6 -20.71 9.11 -6.09
CA LEU A 6 -20.06 9.47 -4.83
C LEU A 6 -20.20 8.36 -3.80
N SER A 7 -21.40 7.78 -3.68
CA SER A 7 -21.67 6.72 -2.71
C SER A 7 -20.82 5.47 -2.94
N VAL A 8 -20.71 5.00 -4.19
CA VAL A 8 -19.89 3.82 -4.49
C VAL A 8 -18.41 4.10 -4.28
N THR A 9 -17.96 5.31 -4.62
CA THR A 9 -16.56 5.71 -4.40
C THR A 9 -16.20 5.67 -2.92
N LEU A 10 -17.02 6.26 -2.07
CA LEU A 10 -16.81 6.27 -0.63
C LEU A 10 -16.91 4.86 -0.04
N LEU A 11 -17.89 4.07 -0.47
CA LEU A 11 -18.09 2.72 0.01
C LEU A 11 -16.88 1.81 -0.30
N VAL A 12 -16.43 1.82 -1.54
CA VAL A 12 -15.31 0.98 -1.99
C VAL A 12 -14.01 1.42 -1.33
N SER A 13 -13.77 2.72 -1.25
CA SER A 13 -12.58 3.25 -0.58
C SER A 13 -12.56 2.90 0.90
N PHE A 14 -13.67 3.07 1.60
CA PHE A 14 -13.80 2.74 3.02
C PHE A 14 -13.67 1.24 3.28
N GLY A 15 -14.32 0.41 2.46
CA GLY A 15 -14.38 -1.04 2.67
C GLY A 15 -13.17 -1.82 2.17
N SER A 16 -12.34 -1.22 1.34
CA SER A 16 -11.20 -1.92 0.72
C SER A 16 -9.89 -1.17 0.90
N SER A 17 -9.77 0.04 0.38
CA SER A 17 -8.50 0.79 0.44
C SER A 17 -8.10 1.16 1.86
N MET A 18 -9.06 1.56 2.70
CA MET A 18 -8.81 1.89 4.09
C MET A 18 -8.26 0.70 4.88
N LEU A 19 -8.70 -0.51 4.54
CA LEU A 19 -8.22 -1.73 5.20
C LEU A 19 -6.74 -2.01 4.91
N TYR A 20 -6.26 -1.67 3.72
CA TYR A 20 -4.85 -1.81 3.41
C TYR A 20 -3.99 -0.92 4.34
N GLY A 21 -4.35 0.34 4.46
CA GLY A 21 -3.65 1.26 5.37
C GLY A 21 -3.74 0.83 6.83
N TYR A 22 -4.91 0.38 7.25
CA TYR A 22 -5.13 -0.13 8.61
C TYR A 22 -4.21 -1.32 8.90
N ASN A 23 -4.14 -2.29 7.98
CA ASN A 23 -3.32 -3.48 8.17
C ASN A 23 -1.81 -3.21 8.08
N LEU A 24 -1.39 -2.14 7.44
CA LEU A 24 0.01 -1.71 7.47
C LEU A 24 0.44 -1.29 8.88
N ALA A 25 -0.40 -0.56 9.58
CA ALA A 25 -0.05 0.06 10.86
C ALA A 25 -0.56 -0.70 12.09
N VAL A 26 -1.49 -1.64 11.91
CA VAL A 26 -2.17 -2.31 13.04
C VAL A 26 -1.22 -3.15 13.90
N VAL A 27 -0.16 -3.71 13.33
CA VAL A 27 0.78 -4.58 14.06
C VAL A 27 1.74 -3.82 14.96
N ASN A 28 1.84 -2.51 14.80
CA ASN A 28 2.77 -1.69 15.55
C ASN A 28 2.39 -1.59 17.04
N SER A 29 1.14 -1.25 17.32
CA SER A 29 0.69 -0.99 18.70
C SER A 29 0.62 -2.25 19.58
N PRO A 30 0.10 -3.40 19.12
CA PRO A 30 -0.02 -4.58 19.96
C PRO A 30 1.22 -5.48 19.96
N ALA A 31 2.36 -5.00 19.48
CA ALA A 31 3.57 -5.81 19.32
C ALA A 31 3.95 -6.57 20.60
N GLU A 32 4.01 -5.87 21.73
CA GLU A 32 4.39 -6.48 23.00
C GLU A 32 3.36 -7.49 23.49
N HIS A 33 2.08 -7.19 23.30
CA HIS A 33 0.99 -8.09 23.69
C HIS A 33 1.00 -9.37 22.86
N ILE A 34 1.23 -9.27 21.56
CA ILE A 34 1.31 -10.43 20.67
C ILE A 34 2.53 -11.29 21.00
N LYS A 35 3.68 -10.66 21.24
CA LYS A 35 4.89 -11.37 21.66
C LYS A 35 4.70 -12.12 22.98
N ALA A 36 4.06 -11.47 23.94
CA ALA A 36 3.73 -12.11 25.23
C ALA A 36 2.82 -13.31 25.03
N PHE A 37 1.82 -13.18 24.16
CA PHE A 37 0.92 -14.29 23.82
C PHE A 37 1.68 -15.46 23.17
N TYR A 38 2.58 -15.19 22.26
CA TYR A 38 3.38 -16.23 21.61
C TYR A 38 4.26 -16.96 22.61
N ASN A 39 4.92 -16.21 23.50
CA ASN A 39 5.76 -16.79 24.53
C ASN A 39 4.96 -17.66 25.52
N ALA A 40 3.82 -17.17 25.97
CA ALA A 40 2.94 -17.91 26.89
C ALA A 40 2.39 -19.19 26.24
N THR A 41 1.99 -19.14 24.99
CA THR A 41 1.47 -20.29 24.26
C THR A 41 2.56 -21.34 24.02
N TRP A 42 3.76 -20.91 23.67
CA TRP A 42 4.91 -21.81 23.48
C TRP A 42 5.26 -22.53 24.79
N SER A 43 5.30 -21.77 25.89
CA SER A 43 5.54 -22.32 27.22
C SER A 43 4.50 -23.37 27.60
N GLN A 44 3.24 -23.12 27.28
CA GLN A 44 2.13 -24.04 27.56
C GLN A 44 2.23 -25.34 26.73
N ARG A 45 2.63 -25.24 25.47
CA ARG A 45 2.73 -26.36 24.54
C ARG A 45 3.98 -27.22 24.78
N TYR A 46 5.11 -26.61 25.09
CA TYR A 46 6.40 -27.28 25.10
C TYR A 46 7.12 -27.24 26.45
N GLY A 47 6.51 -26.60 27.46
CA GLY A 47 7.06 -26.54 28.82
C GLY A 47 8.21 -25.56 29.03
N HIS A 48 8.63 -24.81 28.00
CA HIS A 48 9.64 -23.75 28.10
C HIS A 48 9.27 -22.58 27.22
N GLY A 49 9.66 -21.36 27.63
CA GLY A 49 9.40 -20.14 26.90
C GLY A 49 10.28 -20.00 25.65
N LEU A 50 9.92 -19.07 24.79
CA LEU A 50 10.74 -18.71 23.63
C LEU A 50 11.93 -17.84 24.03
N ALA A 51 13.11 -18.14 23.53
CA ALA A 51 14.26 -17.26 23.62
C ALA A 51 14.01 -15.98 22.80
N PRO A 52 14.68 -14.84 23.09
CA PRO A 52 14.44 -13.61 22.36
C PRO A 52 14.63 -13.70 20.83
N GLY A 53 15.59 -14.48 20.36
CA GLY A 53 15.82 -14.69 18.93
C GLY A 53 14.64 -15.37 18.21
N PRO A 54 14.21 -16.58 18.62
CA PRO A 54 13.04 -17.24 18.06
C PRO A 54 11.74 -16.45 18.20
N LEU A 55 11.55 -15.71 19.30
CA LEU A 55 10.37 -14.87 19.49
C LEU A 55 10.37 -13.72 18.47
N THR A 56 11.50 -13.07 18.24
CA THR A 56 11.65 -12.02 17.24
C THR A 56 11.39 -12.57 15.83
N LEU A 57 11.88 -13.79 15.55
CA LEU A 57 11.64 -14.46 14.27
C LEU A 57 10.15 -14.69 14.04
N LEU A 58 9.45 -15.20 15.03
CA LEU A 58 8.01 -15.48 14.93
C LEU A 58 7.19 -14.22 14.73
N TYR A 59 7.53 -13.16 15.48
CA TYR A 59 6.84 -11.88 15.32
C TYR A 59 7.15 -11.21 13.98
N ALA A 60 8.41 -11.24 13.53
CA ALA A 60 8.79 -10.72 12.21
C ALA A 60 8.05 -11.47 11.09
N LEU A 61 7.87 -12.78 11.22
CA LEU A 61 7.07 -13.56 10.28
C LEU A 61 5.61 -13.11 10.30
N THR A 62 5.04 -12.90 11.47
CA THR A 62 3.66 -12.42 11.60
C THR A 62 3.45 -11.08 10.89
N VAL A 63 4.37 -10.14 11.06
CA VAL A 63 4.31 -8.83 10.42
C VAL A 63 4.47 -8.95 8.90
N SER A 64 5.46 -9.70 8.44
CA SER A 64 5.88 -9.72 7.04
C SER A 64 5.03 -10.64 6.15
N ILE A 65 4.34 -11.63 6.73
CA ILE A 65 3.50 -12.55 5.95
C ILE A 65 2.38 -11.81 5.20
N PHE A 66 1.98 -10.64 5.68
CA PHE A 66 1.07 -9.75 5.00
C PHE A 66 1.55 -9.42 3.58
N ALA A 67 2.83 -9.15 3.42
CA ALA A 67 3.41 -8.83 2.11
C ALA A 67 3.41 -10.02 1.15
N LEU A 68 3.64 -11.23 1.66
CA LEU A 68 3.52 -12.45 0.83
C LEU A 68 2.09 -12.67 0.37
N GLY A 69 1.12 -12.44 1.25
CA GLY A 69 -0.30 -12.45 0.88
C GLY A 69 -0.61 -11.42 -0.20
N GLY A 70 -0.06 -10.21 -0.07
CA GLY A 70 -0.20 -9.16 -1.07
C GLY A 70 0.39 -9.52 -2.42
N LEU A 71 1.55 -10.16 -2.45
CA LEU A 71 2.16 -10.67 -3.69
C LEU A 71 1.24 -11.68 -4.37
N MET A 72 0.73 -12.64 -3.62
CA MET A 72 -0.20 -13.65 -4.13
C MET A 72 -1.47 -12.99 -4.69
N GLY A 73 -2.05 -12.04 -3.96
CA GLY A 73 -3.22 -11.30 -4.39
C GLY A 73 -2.98 -10.51 -5.67
N SER A 74 -1.84 -9.87 -5.79
CA SER A 74 -1.46 -9.13 -6.99
C SER A 74 -1.31 -10.02 -8.22
N LEU A 75 -0.82 -11.24 -8.04
CA LEU A 75 -0.70 -12.21 -9.13
C LEU A 75 -2.04 -12.81 -9.54
N LEU A 76 -3.00 -12.93 -8.61
CA LEU A 76 -4.32 -13.51 -8.86
C LEU A 76 -5.35 -12.49 -9.36
N VAL A 77 -5.09 -11.20 -9.20
CA VAL A 77 -6.08 -10.15 -9.48
C VAL A 77 -6.57 -10.16 -10.93
N GLY A 78 -5.69 -10.42 -11.88
CA GLY A 78 -6.04 -10.45 -13.31
C GLY A 78 -7.12 -11.49 -13.61
N VAL A 79 -6.99 -12.68 -13.04
CA VAL A 79 -7.98 -13.77 -13.22
C VAL A 79 -9.30 -13.41 -12.54
N LEU A 80 -9.24 -12.83 -11.35
CA LEU A 80 -10.45 -12.46 -10.60
C LEU A 80 -11.27 -11.38 -11.29
N VAL A 81 -10.63 -10.33 -11.80
CA VAL A 81 -11.34 -9.23 -12.46
C VAL A 81 -11.92 -9.65 -13.82
N GLU A 82 -11.24 -10.57 -14.50
CA GLU A 82 -11.73 -11.10 -15.78
C GLU A 82 -12.96 -11.98 -15.58
N ARG A 83 -12.94 -12.86 -14.57
CA ARG A 83 -14.00 -13.82 -14.31
C ARG A 83 -15.22 -13.22 -13.60
N TYR A 84 -15.00 -12.41 -12.58
CA TYR A 84 -16.06 -11.90 -11.69
C TYR A 84 -16.39 -10.43 -11.91
N GLY A 85 -15.62 -9.72 -12.70
CA GLY A 85 -15.73 -8.28 -12.84
C GLY A 85 -15.13 -7.51 -11.66
N ARG A 86 -15.22 -6.20 -11.71
CA ARG A 86 -14.60 -5.34 -10.67
C ARG A 86 -15.42 -5.36 -9.38
N ASN A 87 -16.72 -5.14 -9.51
CA ASN A 87 -17.65 -5.19 -8.37
C ASN A 87 -17.68 -6.58 -7.74
N GLY A 88 -17.76 -7.63 -8.56
CA GLY A 88 -17.74 -9.00 -8.08
C GLY A 88 -16.46 -9.40 -7.39
N ALA A 89 -15.31 -8.96 -7.90
CA ALA A 89 -14.02 -9.21 -7.27
C ALA A 89 -13.92 -8.53 -5.89
N LEU A 90 -14.38 -7.30 -5.77
CA LEU A 90 -14.41 -6.58 -4.50
C LEU A 90 -15.33 -7.23 -3.47
N SER A 91 -16.51 -7.70 -3.89
CA SER A 91 -17.44 -8.39 -3.00
C SER A 91 -16.86 -9.69 -2.48
N ARG A 92 -16.20 -10.46 -3.32
CA ARG A 92 -15.56 -11.72 -2.92
C ARG A 92 -14.35 -11.49 -2.03
N SER A 93 -13.57 -10.45 -2.28
CA SER A 93 -12.43 -10.11 -1.44
C SER A 93 -12.85 -9.69 -0.03
N ALA A 94 -14.03 -9.07 0.12
CA ALA A 94 -14.58 -8.73 1.43
C ALA A 94 -14.82 -9.98 2.28
N LEU A 95 -15.21 -11.10 1.67
CA LEU A 95 -15.36 -12.38 2.38
C LEU A 95 -14.04 -12.87 2.98
N LEU A 96 -12.93 -12.64 2.27
CA LEU A 96 -11.59 -12.96 2.80
C LEU A 96 -11.30 -12.17 4.07
N VAL A 97 -11.68 -10.92 4.13
CA VAL A 97 -11.48 -10.08 5.33
C VAL A 97 -12.30 -10.60 6.51
N LEU A 98 -13.55 -11.03 6.25
CA LEU A 98 -14.38 -11.62 7.31
C LEU A 98 -13.72 -12.89 7.87
N LEU A 99 -13.19 -13.73 7.02
CA LEU A 99 -12.47 -14.94 7.43
C LEU A 99 -11.22 -14.59 8.23
N ALA A 100 -10.43 -13.63 7.77
CA ALA A 100 -9.23 -13.17 8.45
C ALA A 100 -9.55 -12.59 9.83
N GLY A 101 -10.59 -11.79 9.92
CA GLY A 101 -11.06 -11.23 11.19
C GLY A 101 -11.45 -12.31 12.19
N GLY A 102 -12.11 -13.35 11.70
CA GLY A 102 -12.45 -14.52 12.54
C GLY A 102 -11.20 -15.22 13.07
N PHE A 103 -10.20 -15.49 12.22
CA PHE A 103 -8.95 -16.09 12.65
C PHE A 103 -8.24 -15.23 13.69
N MET A 104 -8.07 -13.96 13.44
CA MET A 104 -7.33 -13.08 14.35
C MET A 104 -8.10 -12.80 15.64
N GLY A 105 -9.42 -12.65 15.58
CA GLY A 105 -10.26 -12.34 16.74
C GLY A 105 -10.32 -13.47 17.73
N PHE A 106 -10.34 -14.71 17.27
CA PHE A 106 -10.43 -15.90 18.13
C PHE A 106 -9.09 -16.56 18.43
N SER A 107 -7.99 -16.01 17.95
CA SER A 107 -6.66 -16.61 18.09
C SER A 107 -6.25 -16.81 19.54
N ARG A 108 -6.51 -15.83 20.39
CA ARG A 108 -6.13 -15.90 21.82
C ARG A 108 -7.02 -16.86 22.60
N GLU A 109 -8.31 -16.89 22.32
CA GLU A 109 -9.25 -17.78 22.99
C GLU A 109 -8.97 -19.25 22.67
N LEU A 110 -8.56 -19.54 21.44
CA LEU A 110 -8.21 -20.88 20.99
C LEU A 110 -6.75 -21.22 21.24
N GLY A 111 -5.95 -20.29 21.76
CA GLY A 111 -4.55 -20.50 22.08
C GLY A 111 -3.68 -20.84 20.88
N SER A 112 -3.95 -20.26 19.70
CA SER A 112 -3.26 -20.60 18.47
C SER A 112 -2.57 -19.39 17.85
N PRO A 113 -1.24 -19.23 17.97
CA PRO A 113 -0.48 -18.21 17.26
C PRO A 113 -0.58 -18.34 15.75
N GLU A 114 -0.75 -19.53 15.23
CA GLU A 114 -0.89 -19.81 13.81
C GLU A 114 -2.10 -19.11 13.21
N MET A 115 -3.16 -18.90 13.99
CA MET A 115 -4.36 -18.19 13.55
C MET A 115 -4.07 -16.71 13.26
N VAL A 116 -3.19 -16.08 14.02
CA VAL A 116 -2.77 -14.70 13.77
C VAL A 116 -2.00 -14.60 12.46
N ILE A 117 -1.09 -15.54 12.22
CA ILE A 117 -0.28 -15.59 11.00
C ILE A 117 -1.16 -15.83 9.77
N ILE A 118 -2.08 -16.78 9.86
CA ILE A 118 -3.02 -17.08 8.77
C ILE A 118 -3.92 -15.88 8.49
N GLY A 119 -4.42 -15.22 9.53
CA GLY A 119 -5.23 -14.02 9.38
C GLY A 119 -4.47 -12.88 8.71
N ARG A 120 -3.22 -12.67 9.09
CA ARG A 120 -2.35 -11.66 8.44
C ARG A 120 -2.12 -11.98 6.96
N SER A 121 -1.89 -13.24 6.65
CA SER A 121 -1.72 -13.68 5.26
C SER A 121 -2.98 -13.41 4.42
N ILE A 122 -4.15 -13.71 4.96
CA ILE A 122 -5.43 -13.48 4.29
C ILE A 122 -5.71 -11.98 4.10
N THR A 123 -5.43 -11.15 5.11
CA THR A 123 -5.56 -9.70 4.95
C THR A 123 -4.59 -9.16 3.91
N GLY A 124 -3.40 -9.74 3.81
CA GLY A 124 -2.46 -9.42 2.73
C GLY A 124 -3.02 -9.76 1.35
N LEU A 125 -3.60 -10.93 1.20
CA LEU A 125 -4.25 -11.36 -0.04
C LEU A 125 -5.35 -10.38 -0.46
N HIS A 126 -6.22 -10.00 0.48
CA HIS A 126 -7.23 -8.98 0.25
C HIS A 126 -6.63 -7.66 -0.20
N SER A 127 -5.58 -7.20 0.48
CA SER A 127 -4.92 -5.92 0.17
C SER A 127 -4.28 -5.94 -1.22
N GLY A 128 -3.64 -7.04 -1.59
CA GLY A 128 -3.07 -7.21 -2.94
C GLY A 128 -4.13 -7.14 -4.03
N ILE A 129 -5.28 -7.75 -3.81
CA ILE A 129 -6.40 -7.69 -4.75
C ILE A 129 -6.97 -6.26 -4.82
N CYS A 130 -7.24 -5.65 -3.68
CA CYS A 130 -7.92 -4.35 -3.64
C CYS A 130 -7.07 -3.19 -4.12
N LEU A 131 -5.77 -3.22 -3.94
CA LEU A 131 -4.88 -2.18 -4.46
C LEU A 131 -4.96 -2.04 -5.98
N SER A 132 -5.26 -3.12 -6.68
CA SER A 132 -5.42 -3.12 -8.13
C SER A 132 -6.87 -2.85 -8.55
N VAL A 133 -7.83 -3.49 -7.88
CA VAL A 133 -9.25 -3.46 -8.30
C VAL A 133 -9.92 -2.14 -7.99
N VAL A 134 -9.66 -1.52 -6.85
CA VAL A 134 -10.33 -0.27 -6.46
C VAL A 134 -10.03 0.87 -7.43
N PRO A 135 -8.77 1.19 -7.75
CA PRO A 135 -8.48 2.22 -8.74
C PRO A 135 -9.04 1.87 -10.12
N LEU A 136 -8.99 0.59 -10.50
CA LEU A 136 -9.52 0.13 -11.78
C LEU A 136 -11.02 0.36 -11.88
N TYR A 137 -11.79 -0.06 -10.87
CA TYR A 137 -13.22 0.12 -10.84
C TYR A 137 -13.63 1.59 -10.86
N LEU A 138 -13.00 2.40 -10.00
CA LEU A 138 -13.30 3.82 -9.92
C LEU A 138 -12.91 4.56 -11.19
N GLY A 139 -11.80 4.20 -11.82
CA GLY A 139 -11.39 4.77 -13.10
C GLY A 139 -12.33 4.43 -14.24
N GLU A 140 -12.92 3.24 -14.23
CA GLU A 140 -13.86 2.80 -15.27
C GLU A 140 -15.26 3.38 -15.12
N ILE A 141 -15.72 3.65 -13.90
CA ILE A 141 -17.06 4.23 -13.68
C ILE A 141 -17.05 5.75 -13.72
N ALA A 142 -15.89 6.40 -13.58
CA ALA A 142 -15.78 7.84 -13.53
C ALA A 142 -15.90 8.47 -14.92
N PRO A 143 -16.64 9.59 -15.07
CA PRO A 143 -16.53 10.40 -16.27
C PRO A 143 -15.16 11.08 -16.34
N LYS A 144 -14.73 11.49 -17.54
CA LYS A 144 -13.39 12.04 -17.75
C LYS A 144 -13.05 13.22 -16.84
N ASN A 145 -14.01 14.09 -16.58
CA ASN A 145 -13.81 15.27 -15.74
C ASN A 145 -13.65 14.98 -14.25
N LEU A 146 -14.14 13.82 -13.77
CA LEU A 146 -14.07 13.41 -12.37
C LEU A 146 -13.05 12.30 -12.11
N ARG A 147 -12.42 11.79 -13.16
CA ARG A 147 -11.50 10.64 -13.04
C ARG A 147 -10.35 10.91 -12.08
N GLY A 148 -9.77 12.10 -12.13
CA GLY A 148 -8.70 12.50 -11.20
C GLY A 148 -9.17 12.59 -9.76
N PHE A 149 -10.34 13.18 -9.52
CA PHE A 149 -10.93 13.28 -8.19
C PHE A 149 -11.24 11.92 -7.57
N LEU A 150 -11.89 11.03 -8.33
CA LEU A 150 -12.20 9.70 -7.84
C LEU A 150 -10.96 8.85 -7.62
N GLY A 151 -9.92 9.05 -8.43
CA GLY A 151 -8.64 8.36 -8.27
C GLY A 151 -7.86 8.77 -7.02
N LEU A 152 -8.09 9.94 -6.47
CA LEU A 152 -7.46 10.39 -5.23
C LEU A 152 -8.09 9.76 -3.98
N MET A 153 -9.37 9.39 -4.04
CA MET A 153 -10.10 8.87 -2.88
C MET A 153 -9.48 7.63 -2.26
N PRO A 154 -9.06 6.59 -3.02
CA PRO A 154 -8.40 5.44 -2.42
C PRO A 154 -7.13 5.81 -1.67
N THR A 155 -6.32 6.71 -2.20
CA THR A 155 -5.08 7.16 -1.54
C THR A 155 -5.37 7.84 -0.22
N ILE A 156 -6.35 8.74 -0.20
CA ILE A 156 -6.77 9.43 1.03
C ILE A 156 -7.25 8.41 2.07
N PHE A 157 -8.03 7.41 1.66
CA PHE A 157 -8.54 6.39 2.58
C PHE A 157 -7.45 5.45 3.09
N ILE A 158 -6.41 5.18 2.31
CA ILE A 158 -5.24 4.45 2.80
C ILE A 158 -4.56 5.23 3.94
N CYS A 159 -4.35 6.52 3.77
CA CYS A 159 -3.79 7.37 4.82
C CYS A 159 -4.69 7.42 6.06
N LEU A 160 -6.00 7.50 5.87
CA LEU A 160 -6.97 7.44 6.97
C LEU A 160 -6.94 6.10 7.68
N GLY A 161 -6.71 4.99 6.96
CA GLY A 161 -6.56 3.66 7.53
C GLY A 161 -5.36 3.56 8.46
N VAL A 162 -4.21 4.06 8.03
CA VAL A 162 -3.00 4.12 8.88
C VAL A 162 -3.28 4.95 10.14
N PHE A 163 -3.86 6.12 9.99
CA PHE A 163 -4.19 6.98 11.13
C PHE A 163 -5.20 6.32 12.07
N SER A 164 -6.23 5.66 11.54
CA SER A 164 -7.22 4.94 12.32
C SER A 164 -6.59 3.82 13.15
N ALA A 165 -5.64 3.07 12.57
CA ALA A 165 -4.91 2.04 13.31
C ALA A 165 -4.12 2.64 14.47
N GLN A 166 -3.51 3.78 14.27
CA GLN A 166 -2.73 4.46 15.31
C GLN A 166 -3.61 5.03 16.41
N VAL A 167 -4.78 5.59 16.05
CA VAL A 167 -5.74 6.11 17.03
C VAL A 167 -6.34 4.97 17.86
N LEU A 168 -6.81 3.91 17.22
CA LEU A 168 -7.39 2.75 17.94
C LEU A 168 -6.36 2.00 18.77
N GLY A 169 -5.08 2.12 18.44
CA GLY A 169 -3.97 1.55 19.20
C GLY A 169 -3.62 2.31 20.47
N LEU A 170 -4.31 3.42 20.77
CA LEU A 170 -4.08 4.14 22.02
C LEU A 170 -4.49 3.28 23.24
N PRO A 171 -3.76 3.39 24.36
CA PRO A 171 -4.08 2.61 25.56
C PRO A 171 -5.49 2.83 26.10
N GLU A 172 -6.09 3.99 25.87
CA GLU A 172 -7.45 4.33 26.28
C GLU A 172 -8.52 3.64 25.43
N LEU A 173 -8.17 3.14 24.24
CA LEU A 173 -9.08 2.49 23.31
C LEU A 173 -8.79 0.99 23.22
N LEU A 174 -8.25 0.50 22.10
CA LEU A 174 -7.99 -0.91 21.87
C LEU A 174 -6.53 -1.34 22.08
N GLY A 175 -5.68 -0.43 22.51
CA GLY A 175 -4.25 -0.68 22.75
C GLY A 175 -3.94 -1.38 24.07
N LYS A 176 -4.81 -2.27 24.54
CA LYS A 176 -4.67 -3.02 25.81
C LYS A 176 -4.47 -4.49 25.51
N ASP A 177 -3.84 -5.21 26.45
CA ASP A 177 -3.65 -6.65 26.34
C ASP A 177 -4.99 -7.40 26.16
N ARG A 178 -6.04 -6.92 26.80
CA ARG A 178 -7.38 -7.51 26.69
C ARG A 178 -7.99 -7.40 25.30
N PHE A 179 -7.66 -6.35 24.54
CA PHE A 179 -8.36 -5.97 23.31
C PHE A 179 -7.54 -6.14 22.04
N TRP A 180 -6.31 -6.65 22.09
CA TRP A 180 -5.54 -6.75 20.86
C TRP A 180 -6.15 -7.68 19.79
N PRO A 181 -6.82 -8.80 20.12
CA PRO A 181 -7.51 -9.57 19.09
C PRO A 181 -8.66 -8.79 18.44
N LEU A 182 -9.42 -8.04 19.22
CA LEU A 182 -10.47 -7.17 18.70
C LEU A 182 -9.88 -6.05 17.81
N PHE A 183 -8.74 -5.50 18.23
CA PHE A 183 -8.05 -4.46 17.47
C PHE A 183 -7.64 -4.96 16.06
N LEU A 184 -7.08 -6.18 15.97
CA LEU A 184 -6.77 -6.81 14.69
C LEU A 184 -8.03 -7.12 13.87
N SER A 185 -9.16 -7.39 14.51
CA SER A 185 -10.40 -7.81 13.85
C SER A 185 -11.32 -6.67 13.46
N VAL A 186 -10.99 -5.42 13.77
CA VAL A 186 -11.82 -4.24 13.43
C VAL A 186 -12.05 -4.13 11.93
N VAL A 187 -11.16 -4.68 11.11
CA VAL A 187 -11.30 -4.70 9.64
C VAL A 187 -12.59 -5.36 9.15
N VAL A 188 -13.23 -6.19 9.98
CA VAL A 188 -14.50 -6.84 9.65
C VAL A 188 -15.63 -5.83 9.46
N VAL A 189 -15.61 -4.70 10.20
CA VAL A 189 -16.69 -3.72 10.14
C VAL A 189 -16.78 -3.03 8.77
N PRO A 190 -15.71 -2.42 8.22
CA PRO A 190 -15.78 -1.85 6.87
C PRO A 190 -16.05 -2.89 5.79
N ALA A 191 -15.45 -4.08 5.92
CA ALA A 191 -15.63 -5.15 4.95
C ALA A 191 -17.08 -5.65 4.91
N SER A 192 -17.72 -5.78 6.08
CA SER A 192 -19.13 -6.17 6.17
C SER A 192 -20.04 -5.12 5.54
N LEU A 193 -19.77 -3.84 5.79
CA LEU A 193 -20.55 -2.76 5.19
C LEU A 193 -20.43 -2.78 3.67
N GLN A 194 -19.22 -2.95 3.14
CA GLN A 194 -19.01 -3.07 1.70
C GLN A 194 -19.74 -4.28 1.13
N LEU A 195 -19.63 -5.44 1.77
CA LEU A 195 -20.27 -6.68 1.30
C LEU A 195 -21.79 -6.53 1.22
N LEU A 196 -22.39 -5.87 2.20
CA LEU A 196 -23.84 -5.70 2.26
C LEU A 196 -24.36 -4.66 1.26
N LEU A 197 -23.60 -3.60 0.99
CA LEU A 197 -24.08 -2.48 0.19
C LEU A 197 -23.56 -2.46 -1.24
N LEU A 198 -22.46 -3.13 -1.54
CA LEU A 198 -21.83 -3.02 -2.86
C LEU A 198 -22.69 -3.60 -3.98
N HIS A 199 -23.46 -4.66 -3.70
CA HIS A 199 -24.34 -5.24 -4.72
C HIS A 199 -25.55 -4.35 -5.09
N CYS A 200 -25.80 -3.27 -4.33
CA CYS A 200 -26.77 -2.26 -4.70
C CYS A 200 -26.28 -1.37 -5.85
N PHE A 201 -25.00 -1.46 -6.19
CA PHE A 201 -24.38 -0.67 -7.25
C PHE A 201 -24.08 -1.56 -8.46
N PRO A 202 -24.21 -1.02 -9.69
CA PRO A 202 -23.94 -1.81 -10.89
C PRO A 202 -22.45 -2.09 -11.09
N GLU A 203 -22.17 -3.11 -11.89
CA GLU A 203 -20.81 -3.46 -12.32
C GLU A 203 -20.25 -2.36 -13.22
N SER A 204 -18.93 -2.36 -13.44
CA SER A 204 -18.27 -1.46 -14.37
C SER A 204 -18.90 -1.56 -15.77
N PRO A 205 -19.40 -0.45 -16.32
CA PRO A 205 -19.99 -0.48 -17.67
C PRO A 205 -18.95 -0.85 -18.73
N ARG A 206 -17.71 -0.47 -18.54
CA ARG A 206 -16.62 -0.80 -19.44
C ARG A 206 -16.33 -2.30 -19.46
N TYR A 207 -16.34 -2.95 -18.31
CA TYR A 207 -16.21 -4.41 -18.21
C TYR A 207 -17.37 -5.11 -18.90
N LEU A 208 -18.60 -4.66 -18.65
CA LEU A 208 -19.79 -5.28 -19.24
C LEU A 208 -19.79 -5.18 -20.75
N LEU A 209 -19.42 -4.05 -21.31
CA LEU A 209 -19.39 -3.83 -22.75
C LEU A 209 -18.22 -4.53 -23.43
N ILE A 210 -17.00 -4.30 -22.95
CA ILE A 210 -15.77 -4.73 -23.63
C ILE A 210 -15.50 -6.22 -23.42
N GLU A 211 -15.61 -6.71 -22.21
CA GLU A 211 -15.24 -8.09 -21.88
C GLU A 211 -16.41 -9.06 -21.92
N ARG A 212 -17.64 -8.60 -21.61
CA ARG A 212 -18.83 -9.44 -21.57
C ARG A 212 -19.79 -9.23 -22.75
N ASN A 213 -19.56 -8.22 -23.56
CA ASN A 213 -20.42 -7.86 -24.72
C ASN A 213 -21.88 -7.61 -24.31
N ASP A 214 -22.14 -7.17 -23.09
CA ASP A 214 -23.46 -6.87 -22.56
C ASP A 214 -23.74 -5.36 -22.69
N ILE A 215 -24.28 -4.98 -23.86
CA ILE A 215 -24.57 -3.56 -24.15
C ILE A 215 -25.72 -3.06 -23.28
N CYS A 216 -26.75 -3.87 -23.03
CA CYS A 216 -27.87 -3.47 -22.19
C CYS A 216 -27.44 -3.22 -20.75
N GLY A 217 -26.65 -4.11 -20.17
CA GLY A 217 -26.11 -3.95 -18.83
C GLY A 217 -25.21 -2.74 -18.71
N ALA A 218 -24.34 -2.51 -19.70
CA ALA A 218 -23.47 -1.33 -19.74
C ALA A 218 -24.27 -0.04 -19.82
N THR A 219 -25.33 0.00 -20.62
CA THR A 219 -26.21 1.18 -20.74
C THR A 219 -26.90 1.49 -19.42
N LYS A 220 -27.43 0.48 -18.73
CA LYS A 220 -28.07 0.64 -17.42
C LYS A 220 -27.08 1.16 -16.37
N ALA A 221 -25.86 0.60 -16.36
CA ALA A 221 -24.83 1.03 -15.43
C ALA A 221 -24.44 2.50 -15.67
N LEU A 222 -24.30 2.92 -16.93
CA LEU A 222 -23.98 4.30 -17.28
C LEU A 222 -25.10 5.25 -16.87
N HIS A 223 -26.36 4.89 -17.09
CA HIS A 223 -27.50 5.70 -16.65
C HIS A 223 -27.50 5.90 -15.15
N ARG A 224 -27.19 4.85 -14.40
CA ARG A 224 -27.18 4.93 -12.95
C ARG A 224 -26.02 5.81 -12.42
N PHE A 225 -24.82 5.62 -12.95
CA PHE A 225 -23.65 6.37 -12.46
C PHE A 225 -23.61 7.81 -12.97
N LEU A 226 -23.95 8.04 -14.23
CA LEU A 226 -23.85 9.37 -14.82
C LEU A 226 -25.12 10.21 -14.64
N GLY A 227 -26.26 9.56 -14.44
CA GLY A 227 -27.54 10.22 -14.22
C GLY A 227 -28.09 10.96 -15.43
N THR A 228 -27.51 10.79 -16.62
CA THR A 228 -27.97 11.41 -17.87
C THR A 228 -28.67 10.38 -18.74
N PRO A 229 -29.77 10.77 -19.44
CA PRO A 229 -30.46 9.83 -20.33
C PRO A 229 -29.68 9.51 -21.60
N ASN A 230 -28.79 10.40 -22.05
CA ASN A 230 -28.03 10.22 -23.26
C ASN A 230 -26.59 9.76 -22.95
N VAL A 231 -26.35 8.44 -23.08
CA VAL A 231 -25.02 7.83 -22.88
C VAL A 231 -24.49 7.23 -24.18
N GLN A 232 -25.10 7.53 -25.31
CA GLN A 232 -24.75 6.94 -26.59
C GLN A 232 -23.32 7.26 -27.02
N ASP A 233 -22.86 8.48 -26.76
CA ASP A 233 -21.50 8.89 -27.10
C ASP A 233 -20.47 8.09 -26.33
N VAL A 234 -20.71 7.84 -25.05
CA VAL A 234 -19.84 7.02 -24.19
C VAL A 234 -19.79 5.57 -24.68
N ILE A 235 -20.95 5.03 -25.09
CA ILE A 235 -21.05 3.67 -25.64
C ILE A 235 -20.27 3.54 -26.94
N GLU A 236 -20.37 4.52 -27.85
CA GLU A 236 -19.63 4.55 -29.09
C GLU A 236 -18.12 4.61 -28.86
N GLU A 237 -17.68 5.42 -27.90
CA GLU A 237 -16.27 5.51 -27.51
C GLU A 237 -15.77 4.18 -26.95
N MET A 238 -16.54 3.48 -26.13
CA MET A 238 -16.20 2.17 -25.59
C MET A 238 -16.12 1.09 -26.68
N LYS A 239 -17.01 1.14 -27.66
CA LYS A 239 -16.99 0.21 -28.80
C LYS A 239 -15.75 0.41 -29.64
N GLU A 240 -15.33 1.65 -29.89
CA GLU A 240 -14.13 1.96 -30.61
C GLU A 240 -12.88 1.47 -29.83
N GLU A 241 -12.85 1.65 -28.54
CA GLU A 241 -11.80 1.13 -27.69
C GLU A 241 -11.73 -0.39 -27.73
N GLN A 242 -12.86 -1.08 -27.73
CA GLN A 242 -12.93 -2.54 -27.89
C GLN A 242 -12.30 -3.00 -29.18
N ARG A 243 -12.58 -2.32 -30.29
CA ARG A 243 -11.97 -2.62 -31.58
C ARG A 243 -10.44 -2.39 -31.57
N SER A 244 -10.03 -1.30 -30.94
CA SER A 244 -8.61 -0.96 -30.79
C SER A 244 -7.86 -2.00 -29.96
N LEU A 245 -8.44 -2.45 -28.82
CA LEU A 245 -7.82 -3.47 -27.96
C LEU A 245 -7.73 -4.83 -28.63
N SER A 246 -8.69 -5.19 -29.50
CA SER A 246 -8.67 -6.47 -30.21
C SER A 246 -7.53 -6.55 -31.25
N SER A 247 -6.97 -5.40 -31.69
CA SER A 247 -5.87 -5.33 -32.63
C SER A 247 -4.50 -5.27 -31.96
N ILE A 248 -4.44 -5.11 -30.64
CA ILE A 248 -3.19 -4.99 -29.87
C ILE A 248 -2.82 -6.35 -29.29
N GLU A 249 -1.58 -6.79 -29.57
CA GLU A 249 -1.00 -7.98 -28.97
C GLU A 249 -0.36 -7.60 -27.64
N MET A 250 -0.84 -8.22 -26.55
CA MET A 250 -0.32 -7.95 -25.20
C MET A 250 0.99 -8.69 -24.97
N VAL A 251 1.97 -7.98 -24.40
CA VAL A 251 3.29 -8.51 -24.07
C VAL A 251 3.24 -9.20 -22.70
N SER A 252 3.78 -10.42 -22.59
CA SER A 252 3.91 -11.10 -21.31
C SER A 252 5.06 -10.51 -20.48
N VAL A 253 5.07 -10.82 -19.17
CA VAL A 253 6.15 -10.39 -18.26
C VAL A 253 7.51 -10.86 -18.76
N TRP A 254 7.59 -12.12 -19.22
CA TRP A 254 8.84 -12.69 -19.72
C TRP A 254 9.34 -11.98 -21.00
N GLN A 255 8.43 -11.68 -21.90
CA GLN A 255 8.74 -10.92 -23.11
C GLN A 255 9.20 -9.50 -22.79
N LEU A 256 8.57 -8.85 -21.81
CA LEU A 256 8.97 -7.52 -21.35
C LEU A 256 10.39 -7.51 -20.80
N LEU A 257 10.75 -8.49 -19.98
CA LEU A 257 12.07 -8.59 -19.38
C LEU A 257 13.16 -8.88 -20.40
N ARG A 258 12.83 -9.53 -21.52
CA ARG A 258 13.76 -9.84 -22.62
C ARG A 258 13.87 -8.74 -23.66
N ASP A 259 12.92 -7.82 -23.69
CA ASP A 259 12.88 -6.77 -24.74
C ASP A 259 13.98 -5.74 -24.50
N ARG A 260 14.95 -5.70 -25.40
CA ARG A 260 16.06 -4.75 -25.34
C ARG A 260 15.66 -3.32 -25.70
N ALA A 261 14.57 -3.14 -26.45
CA ALA A 261 14.11 -1.82 -26.85
C ALA A 261 13.62 -0.99 -25.66
N VAL A 262 13.09 -1.64 -24.63
CA VAL A 262 12.56 -1.01 -23.42
C VAL A 262 13.37 -1.34 -22.16
N ARG A 263 14.61 -1.79 -22.31
CA ARG A 263 15.45 -2.22 -21.17
C ARG A 263 15.64 -1.14 -20.11
N TRP A 264 15.83 0.11 -20.51
CA TRP A 264 16.02 1.21 -19.57
C TRP A 264 14.74 1.57 -18.84
N GLN A 265 13.59 1.54 -19.52
CA GLN A 265 12.29 1.75 -18.91
C GLN A 265 11.99 0.64 -17.89
N THR A 266 12.24 -0.61 -18.23
CA THR A 266 12.05 -1.75 -17.34
C THR A 266 12.97 -1.66 -16.13
N LEU A 267 14.24 -1.34 -16.34
CA LEU A 267 15.20 -1.15 -15.25
C LEU A 267 14.79 0.01 -14.34
N SER A 268 14.27 1.09 -14.90
CA SER A 268 13.77 2.23 -14.13
C SER A 268 12.61 1.85 -13.23
N VAL A 269 11.65 1.06 -13.73
CA VAL A 269 10.54 0.54 -12.93
C VAL A 269 11.06 -0.35 -11.79
N VAL A 270 11.98 -1.25 -12.09
CA VAL A 270 12.58 -2.14 -11.09
C VAL A 270 13.28 -1.32 -10.00
N VAL A 271 14.13 -0.38 -10.37
CA VAL A 271 14.92 0.43 -9.42
C VAL A 271 14.00 1.28 -8.54
N VAL A 272 13.05 1.98 -9.14
CA VAL A 272 12.17 2.90 -8.38
C VAL A 272 11.24 2.13 -7.45
N ASN A 273 10.63 1.04 -7.90
CA ASN A 273 9.74 0.25 -7.06
C ASN A 273 10.48 -0.48 -5.92
N ALA A 274 11.66 -1.04 -6.22
CA ALA A 274 12.49 -1.64 -5.18
C ALA A 274 12.95 -0.58 -4.18
N GLY A 275 13.39 0.58 -4.65
CA GLY A 275 13.83 1.68 -3.81
C GLY A 275 12.74 2.25 -2.93
N MET A 276 11.50 2.32 -3.44
CA MET A 276 10.35 2.79 -2.68
C MET A 276 10.14 1.97 -1.40
N GLN A 277 10.27 0.66 -1.49
CA GLN A 277 10.10 -0.22 -0.33
C GLN A 277 11.37 -0.38 0.49
N LEU A 278 12.53 -0.50 -0.15
CA LEU A 278 13.81 -0.64 0.53
C LEU A 278 14.30 0.66 1.20
N SER A 279 13.60 1.77 1.00
CA SER A 279 13.88 3.04 1.65
C SER A 279 13.65 3.03 3.17
N GLY A 280 13.02 1.98 3.70
CA GLY A 280 12.77 1.84 5.11
C GLY A 280 11.40 2.32 5.59
N ILE A 281 10.53 2.77 4.69
CA ILE A 281 9.19 3.25 5.07
C ILE A 281 8.36 2.13 5.72
N ASP A 282 8.49 0.89 5.25
CA ASP A 282 7.76 -0.24 5.83
C ASP A 282 8.22 -0.55 7.25
N ALA A 283 9.52 -0.40 7.52
CA ALA A 283 10.04 -0.53 8.88
C ALA A 283 9.39 0.49 9.82
N ILE A 284 9.16 1.70 9.35
CA ILE A 284 8.48 2.73 10.12
C ILE A 284 7.03 2.34 10.39
N TRP A 285 6.27 1.92 9.37
CA TRP A 285 4.86 1.55 9.55
C TRP A 285 4.68 0.35 10.48
N PHE A 286 5.54 -0.67 10.36
CA PHE A 286 5.41 -1.91 11.11
C PHE A 286 5.96 -1.80 12.53
N TYR A 287 6.98 -0.98 12.76
CA TYR A 287 7.76 -0.98 14.00
C TYR A 287 7.92 0.42 14.61
N THR A 288 6.99 1.33 14.37
CA THR A 288 7.08 2.73 14.84
C THR A 288 7.32 2.83 16.34
N ASN A 289 6.55 2.07 17.14
CA ASN A 289 6.67 2.11 18.60
C ASN A 289 8.03 1.59 19.05
N THR A 290 8.53 0.55 18.41
CA THR A 290 9.87 0.00 18.71
C THR A 290 10.97 1.01 18.37
N ILE A 291 10.85 1.70 17.25
CA ILE A 291 11.80 2.73 16.84
C ILE A 291 11.83 3.88 17.86
N PHE A 292 10.68 4.34 18.31
CA PHE A 292 10.58 5.40 19.30
C PHE A 292 11.09 4.96 20.68
N GLU A 293 10.83 3.72 21.08
CA GLU A 293 11.37 3.17 22.32
C GLU A 293 12.90 3.15 22.32
N ASN A 294 13.51 2.70 21.21
CA ASN A 294 14.95 2.71 21.05
C ASN A 294 15.54 4.13 21.00
N ALA A 295 14.75 5.10 20.56
CA ALA A 295 15.15 6.52 20.55
C ALA A 295 15.09 7.17 21.94
N GLY A 296 14.66 6.46 22.98
CA GLY A 296 14.62 6.96 24.35
C GLY A 296 13.38 7.76 24.70
N ILE A 297 12.31 7.66 23.92
CA ILE A 297 11.05 8.35 24.20
C ILE A 297 10.34 7.62 25.36
N PRO A 298 9.80 8.36 26.37
CA PRO A 298 9.07 7.73 27.47
C PRO A 298 7.90 6.87 26.97
N VAL A 299 7.75 5.67 27.53
CA VAL A 299 6.76 4.69 27.10
C VAL A 299 5.33 5.26 27.10
N SER A 300 5.01 6.12 28.08
CA SER A 300 3.70 6.76 28.16
C SER A 300 3.39 7.71 27.01
N GLN A 301 4.42 8.22 26.32
CA GLN A 301 4.28 9.20 25.24
C GLN A 301 4.31 8.55 23.84
N ILE A 302 4.79 7.30 23.74
CA ILE A 302 4.98 6.64 22.44
C ILE A 302 3.66 6.53 21.64
N PRO A 303 2.52 6.06 22.18
CA PRO A 303 1.29 5.96 21.39
C PRO A 303 0.84 7.29 20.81
N TYR A 304 0.97 8.37 21.56
CA TYR A 304 0.56 9.71 21.12
C TYR A 304 1.51 10.27 20.05
N THR A 305 2.80 9.99 20.16
CA THR A 305 3.79 10.36 19.15
C THR A 305 3.51 9.63 17.84
N THR A 306 3.21 8.34 17.91
CA THR A 306 2.83 7.52 16.75
C THR A 306 1.56 8.06 16.10
N MET A 307 0.55 8.43 16.87
CA MET A 307 -0.66 9.06 16.36
C MET A 307 -0.36 10.37 15.62
N GLY A 308 0.54 11.17 16.16
CA GLY A 308 1.00 12.41 15.50
C GLY A 308 1.63 12.16 14.15
N THR A 309 2.41 11.09 13.99
CA THR A 309 2.99 10.73 12.68
C THR A 309 1.92 10.39 11.65
N GLY A 310 0.84 9.76 12.07
CA GLY A 310 -0.30 9.47 11.20
C GLY A 310 -1.01 10.72 10.71
N ALA A 311 -1.19 11.71 11.59
CA ALA A 311 -1.77 13.00 11.20
C ALA A 311 -0.91 13.71 10.14
N ILE A 312 0.40 13.70 10.32
CA ILE A 312 1.34 14.30 9.36
C ILE A 312 1.32 13.53 8.03
N GLU A 313 1.18 12.22 8.06
CA GLU A 313 1.03 11.39 6.85
C GLU A 313 -0.18 11.85 6.03
N ILE A 314 -1.33 12.06 6.66
CA ILE A 314 -2.53 12.52 5.97
C ILE A 314 -2.28 13.87 5.30
N VAL A 315 -1.71 14.82 6.03
CA VAL A 315 -1.40 16.15 5.49
C VAL A 315 -0.41 16.06 4.32
N ALA A 316 0.67 15.31 4.48
CA ALA A 316 1.69 15.15 3.44
C ALA A 316 1.13 14.44 2.21
N GLY A 317 0.28 13.43 2.39
CA GLY A 317 -0.38 12.74 1.29
C GLY A 317 -1.29 13.65 0.48
N LEU A 318 -2.07 14.49 1.16
CA LEU A 318 -2.92 15.49 0.51
C LEU A 318 -2.09 16.50 -0.29
N ILE A 319 -1.02 17.00 0.29
CA ILE A 319 -0.11 17.94 -0.40
C ILE A 319 0.51 17.25 -1.62
N GLY A 320 0.96 16.02 -1.50
CA GLY A 320 1.53 15.25 -2.61
C GLY A 320 0.55 15.04 -3.75
N CYS A 321 -0.71 14.72 -3.46
CA CYS A 321 -1.75 14.55 -4.46
C CYS A 321 -1.98 15.83 -5.28
N PHE A 322 -1.95 17.00 -4.63
CA PHE A 322 -2.15 18.26 -5.32
C PHE A 322 -0.89 18.77 -6.04
N THR A 323 0.29 18.34 -5.61
CA THR A 323 1.57 18.86 -6.13
C THR A 323 2.03 18.11 -7.39
N ILE A 324 1.67 16.83 -7.54
CA ILE A 324 2.15 15.96 -8.62
C ILE A 324 1.88 16.53 -10.02
N GLU A 325 0.74 17.19 -10.21
CA GLU A 325 0.36 17.77 -11.50
C GLU A 325 1.07 19.09 -11.79
N ARG A 326 1.54 19.78 -10.76
CA ARG A 326 2.21 21.08 -10.90
C ARG A 326 3.70 20.96 -11.06
N VAL A 327 4.35 20.13 -10.25
CA VAL A 327 5.82 20.03 -10.17
C VAL A 327 6.36 18.99 -11.15
N GLY A 328 5.57 17.97 -11.47
CA GLY A 328 6.02 16.87 -12.30
C GLY A 328 6.48 15.68 -11.49
N ARG A 329 7.03 14.65 -12.15
CA ARG A 329 7.32 13.37 -11.52
C ARG A 329 8.75 13.29 -11.00
N ARG A 330 9.70 13.66 -11.83
CA ARG A 330 11.13 13.58 -11.53
C ARG A 330 11.55 14.40 -10.30
N PRO A 331 11.18 15.70 -10.19
CA PRO A 331 11.55 16.48 -9.01
C PRO A 331 10.96 15.94 -7.71
N LEU A 332 9.73 15.43 -7.74
CA LEU A 332 9.07 14.87 -6.55
C LEU A 332 9.78 13.62 -6.06
N ILE A 333 10.15 12.71 -6.96
CA ILE A 333 10.86 11.48 -6.58
C ILE A 333 12.22 11.83 -6.00
N ILE A 334 12.98 12.68 -6.67
CA ILE A 334 14.33 13.07 -6.23
C ILE A 334 14.27 13.74 -4.86
N THR A 335 13.38 14.71 -4.69
CA THR A 335 13.21 15.43 -3.43
C THR A 335 12.78 14.49 -2.31
N GLY A 336 11.81 13.60 -2.58
CA GLY A 336 11.32 12.64 -1.60
C GLY A 336 12.41 11.68 -1.13
N PHE A 337 13.15 11.08 -2.04
CA PHE A 337 14.24 10.15 -1.67
C PHE A 337 15.40 10.86 -0.99
N CYS A 338 15.76 12.06 -1.40
CA CYS A 338 16.79 12.84 -0.73
C CYS A 338 16.38 13.19 0.70
N ALA A 339 15.13 13.62 0.91
CA ALA A 339 14.62 13.92 2.24
C ALA A 339 14.62 12.67 3.13
N MET A 340 14.18 11.54 2.60
CA MET A 340 14.19 10.27 3.34
C MET A 340 15.62 9.84 3.71
N GLY A 341 16.55 9.95 2.78
CA GLY A 341 17.96 9.61 3.03
C GLY A 341 18.59 10.49 4.10
N VAL A 342 18.40 11.80 4.03
CA VAL A 342 18.90 12.74 5.03
C VAL A 342 18.29 12.46 6.41
N CYS A 343 16.99 12.21 6.48
CA CYS A 343 16.32 11.90 7.74
C CYS A 343 16.78 10.56 8.31
N SER A 344 17.05 9.55 7.48
CA SER A 344 17.58 8.26 7.93
C SER A 344 18.97 8.44 8.54
N ALA A 345 19.84 9.21 7.92
CA ALA A 345 21.14 9.57 8.47
C ALA A 345 20.97 10.34 9.79
N GLY A 346 19.99 11.25 9.85
CA GLY A 346 19.67 12.01 11.06
C GLY A 346 19.26 11.12 12.22
N ILE A 347 18.50 10.06 11.97
CA ILE A 347 18.12 9.07 13.00
C ILE A 347 19.36 8.38 13.54
N THR A 348 20.29 7.95 12.68
CA THR A 348 21.54 7.32 13.10
C THR A 348 22.33 8.24 14.02
N ILE A 349 22.53 9.50 13.61
CA ILE A 349 23.27 10.49 14.41
C ILE A 349 22.56 10.72 15.75
N SER A 350 21.25 10.86 15.74
CA SER A 350 20.45 11.10 16.93
C SER A 350 20.56 9.95 17.93
N LEU A 351 20.50 8.69 17.46
CA LEU A 351 20.63 7.52 18.31
C LEU A 351 22.03 7.38 18.91
N LEU A 352 23.08 7.75 18.16
CA LEU A 352 24.44 7.71 18.65
C LEU A 352 24.71 8.78 19.72
N LEU A 353 24.07 9.94 19.65
CA LEU A 353 24.28 11.07 20.55
C LEU A 353 23.25 11.16 21.67
N GLN A 354 22.23 10.29 21.72
CA GLN A 354 21.16 10.41 22.71
C GLN A 354 21.63 10.27 24.16
N ALA A 355 22.68 9.52 24.41
CA ALA A 355 23.23 9.36 25.75
C ALA A 355 23.91 10.63 26.24
N ALA A 356 24.58 11.39 25.38
CA ALA A 356 25.27 12.63 25.70
C ALA A 356 24.33 13.85 25.70
N LEU A 357 23.33 13.85 24.81
CA LEU A 357 22.39 14.95 24.61
C LEU A 357 20.96 14.45 24.71
N PRO A 358 20.29 14.58 25.89
CA PRO A 358 18.92 14.03 26.05
C PRO A 358 17.87 14.55 25.07
N TRP A 359 18.03 15.77 24.55
CA TRP A 359 17.07 16.34 23.58
C TRP A 359 17.14 15.69 22.19
N MET A 360 18.15 14.85 21.93
CA MET A 360 18.27 14.14 20.64
C MET A 360 17.11 13.20 20.35
N ARG A 361 16.38 12.73 21.37
CA ARG A 361 15.15 11.95 21.16
C ARG A 361 14.11 12.70 20.32
N TYR A 362 14.02 14.02 20.49
CA TYR A 362 13.10 14.85 19.69
C TYR A 362 13.58 15.00 18.24
N VAL A 363 14.88 14.98 18.02
CA VAL A 363 15.47 14.94 16.67
C VAL A 363 15.10 13.63 15.97
N SER A 364 15.09 12.50 16.69
CA SER A 364 14.65 11.22 16.16
C SER A 364 13.18 11.27 15.72
N ILE A 365 12.31 11.86 16.53
CA ILE A 365 10.89 12.06 16.17
C ILE A 365 10.78 12.90 14.89
N ALA A 366 11.49 14.01 14.82
CA ALA A 366 11.49 14.89 13.65
C ALA A 366 11.99 14.17 12.40
N CYS A 367 13.01 13.33 12.52
CA CYS A 367 13.53 12.55 11.39
C CYS A 367 12.53 11.49 10.91
N VAL A 368 11.84 10.80 11.81
CA VAL A 368 10.80 9.84 11.44
C VAL A 368 9.66 10.56 10.71
N VAL A 369 9.22 11.69 11.23
CA VAL A 369 8.21 12.53 10.58
C VAL A 369 8.69 12.98 9.20
N GLY A 370 9.95 13.36 9.07
CA GLY A 370 10.56 13.77 7.80
C GLY A 370 10.58 12.62 6.76
N ILE A 371 10.86 11.40 7.18
CA ILE A 371 10.81 10.22 6.32
C ILE A 371 9.37 10.01 5.82
N ILE A 372 8.41 10.05 6.72
CA ILE A 372 7.00 9.85 6.38
C ILE A 372 6.52 10.94 5.41
N ALA A 373 6.82 12.20 5.70
CA ALA A 373 6.42 13.31 4.84
C ALA A 373 7.09 13.24 3.47
N GLY A 374 8.39 12.94 3.41
CA GLY A 374 9.11 12.80 2.16
C GLY A 374 8.58 11.66 1.30
N PHE A 375 8.25 10.53 1.91
CA PHE A 375 7.63 9.40 1.20
C PHE A 375 6.25 9.76 0.65
N CYS A 376 5.38 10.33 1.47
CA CYS A 376 4.01 10.63 1.07
C CYS A 376 3.92 11.74 0.02
N MET A 377 4.87 12.66 -0.02
CA MET A 377 4.86 13.75 -0.99
C MET A 377 5.36 13.36 -2.38
N GLY A 378 6.10 12.27 -2.52
CA GLY A 378 6.68 11.87 -3.80
C GLY A 378 6.64 10.36 -4.04
N PRO A 379 7.54 9.57 -3.43
CA PRO A 379 7.69 8.14 -3.75
C PRO A 379 6.45 7.27 -3.55
N ALA A 380 5.44 7.73 -2.84
CA ALA A 380 4.23 6.95 -2.59
C ALA A 380 3.37 6.73 -3.84
N GLY A 381 3.23 7.75 -4.67
CA GLY A 381 2.31 7.70 -5.82
C GLY A 381 2.97 7.86 -7.18
N VAL A 382 4.08 8.55 -7.25
CA VAL A 382 4.74 8.88 -8.51
C VAL A 382 5.21 7.64 -9.28
N PRO A 383 5.78 6.58 -8.66
CA PRO A 383 6.21 5.39 -9.40
C PRO A 383 5.09 4.71 -10.18
N PHE A 384 3.89 4.65 -9.63
CA PHE A 384 2.73 4.05 -10.31
C PHE A 384 2.37 4.86 -11.56
N LEU A 385 2.29 6.18 -11.43
CA LEU A 385 1.99 7.07 -12.54
C LEU A 385 3.09 7.04 -13.60
N MET A 386 4.35 7.04 -13.18
CA MET A 386 5.50 7.00 -14.07
C MET A 386 5.56 5.69 -14.86
N THR A 387 5.20 4.56 -14.26
CA THR A 387 5.13 3.27 -14.96
C THR A 387 4.15 3.34 -16.13
N ALA A 388 2.98 3.96 -15.91
CA ALA A 388 2.01 4.16 -16.98
C ALA A 388 2.55 5.01 -18.12
N GLU A 389 3.35 6.02 -17.79
CA GLU A 389 3.91 6.96 -18.78
C GLU A 389 5.11 6.42 -19.55
N LEU A 390 5.88 5.49 -18.96
CA LEU A 390 7.10 4.94 -19.57
C LEU A 390 6.84 3.84 -20.61
N PHE A 391 5.66 3.23 -20.60
CA PHE A 391 5.35 2.07 -21.45
C PHE A 391 4.14 2.29 -22.32
N MET A 392 4.12 1.62 -23.47
CA MET A 392 2.96 1.53 -24.34
C MET A 392 1.86 0.69 -23.69
N GLN A 393 0.63 0.82 -24.20
CA GLN A 393 -0.52 0.09 -23.68
C GLN A 393 -0.33 -1.44 -23.71
N SER A 394 0.37 -1.97 -24.72
CA SER A 394 0.68 -3.39 -24.82
C SER A 394 1.63 -3.90 -23.73
N HIS A 395 2.48 -3.02 -23.20
CA HIS A 395 3.51 -3.36 -22.19
C HIS A 395 3.09 -3.03 -20.76
N ARG A 396 2.12 -2.13 -20.57
CA ARG A 396 1.72 -1.64 -19.22
C ARG A 396 1.33 -2.72 -18.24
N PRO A 397 0.46 -3.69 -18.59
CA PRO A 397 0.08 -4.73 -17.62
C PRO A 397 1.28 -5.52 -17.11
N ALA A 398 2.21 -5.90 -18.00
CA ALA A 398 3.42 -6.61 -17.61
C ALA A 398 4.33 -5.75 -16.71
N ALA A 399 4.46 -4.46 -17.01
CA ALA A 399 5.25 -3.52 -16.22
C ALA A 399 4.65 -3.34 -14.82
N TYR A 400 3.34 -3.26 -14.69
CA TYR A 400 2.66 -3.19 -13.39
C TYR A 400 2.84 -4.46 -12.57
N ILE A 401 2.82 -5.63 -13.19
CA ILE A 401 3.07 -6.90 -12.51
C ILE A 401 4.49 -6.93 -11.96
N VAL A 402 5.47 -6.52 -12.76
CA VAL A 402 6.88 -6.46 -12.33
C VAL A 402 7.04 -5.49 -11.16
N GLY A 403 6.53 -4.27 -11.29
CA GLY A 403 6.63 -3.26 -10.24
C GLY A 403 5.91 -3.66 -8.96
N GLY A 404 4.70 -4.16 -9.06
CA GLY A 404 3.91 -4.62 -7.91
C GLY A 404 4.53 -5.81 -7.20
N SER A 405 5.03 -6.79 -7.96
CA SER A 405 5.72 -7.95 -7.39
C SER A 405 6.96 -7.53 -6.60
N LEU A 406 7.75 -6.62 -7.15
CA LEU A 406 8.92 -6.09 -6.45
C LEU A 406 8.54 -5.31 -5.20
N ASN A 407 7.49 -4.51 -5.26
CA ASN A 407 6.99 -3.79 -4.09
C ASN A 407 6.66 -4.75 -2.94
N TRP A 408 5.90 -5.81 -3.23
CA TRP A 408 5.52 -6.77 -2.20
C TRP A 408 6.69 -7.59 -1.68
N LEU A 409 7.60 -8.02 -2.56
CA LEU A 409 8.81 -8.76 -2.14
C LEU A 409 9.71 -7.89 -1.27
N CYS A 410 9.92 -6.64 -1.62
CA CYS A 410 10.74 -5.72 -0.83
C CYS A 410 10.07 -5.37 0.50
N ASN A 411 8.75 -5.21 0.50
CA ASN A 411 7.97 -5.03 1.73
C ASN A 411 8.16 -6.21 2.68
N PHE A 412 8.05 -7.43 2.18
CA PHE A 412 8.32 -8.63 2.96
C PHE A 412 9.74 -8.64 3.50
N THR A 413 10.72 -8.34 2.67
CA THR A 413 12.13 -8.34 3.05
C THR A 413 12.39 -7.36 4.19
N ILE A 414 11.91 -6.14 4.08
CA ILE A 414 12.09 -5.13 5.13
C ILE A 414 11.34 -5.51 6.41
N GLY A 415 10.10 -5.92 6.30
CA GLY A 415 9.30 -6.32 7.46
C GLY A 415 9.89 -7.50 8.23
N PHE A 416 10.49 -8.45 7.51
CA PHE A 416 11.10 -9.63 8.13
C PHE A 416 12.49 -9.33 8.70
N ILE A 417 13.31 -8.56 7.98
CA ILE A 417 14.74 -8.38 8.29
C ILE A 417 14.98 -7.23 9.28
N PHE A 418 14.11 -6.23 9.30
CA PHE A 418 14.35 -5.02 10.10
C PHE A 418 14.62 -5.31 11.58
N PRO A 419 13.84 -6.15 12.30
CA PRO A 419 14.14 -6.44 13.71
C PRO A 419 15.54 -7.04 13.92
N PHE A 420 15.97 -7.93 13.03
CA PHE A 420 17.28 -8.55 13.09
C PHE A 420 18.40 -7.56 12.76
N LEU A 421 18.16 -6.72 11.76
CA LEU A 421 19.10 -5.67 11.39
C LEU A 421 19.30 -4.66 12.54
N GLN A 422 18.21 -4.31 13.22
CA GLN A 422 18.27 -3.42 14.38
C GLN A 422 19.00 -4.06 15.55
N MET A 423 18.81 -5.35 15.81
CA MET A 423 19.52 -6.09 16.86
C MET A 423 21.01 -6.22 16.56
N SER A 424 21.40 -6.42 15.28
CA SER A 424 22.78 -6.63 14.87
C SER A 424 23.56 -5.33 14.70
N ALA A 425 22.99 -4.34 14.03
CA ALA A 425 23.68 -3.10 13.65
C ALA A 425 23.32 -1.91 14.55
N GLY A 426 22.26 -2.01 15.37
CA GLY A 426 21.81 -0.94 16.23
C GLY A 426 21.44 0.32 15.44
N ALA A 427 22.00 1.47 15.82
CA ALA A 427 21.71 2.75 15.16
C ALA A 427 22.14 2.79 13.69
N PHE A 428 23.12 1.97 13.30
CA PHE A 428 23.67 1.99 11.95
C PHE A 428 22.75 1.34 10.91
N CYS A 429 21.67 0.65 11.31
CA CYS A 429 20.72 0.05 10.37
C CYS A 429 20.07 1.09 9.45
N TYR A 430 19.87 2.30 9.93
CA TYR A 430 19.28 3.39 9.15
C TYR A 430 20.20 3.92 8.06
N LEU A 431 21.51 3.69 8.15
CA LEU A 431 22.46 4.05 7.09
C LEU A 431 22.25 3.19 5.83
N VAL A 432 21.78 1.96 5.98
CA VAL A 432 21.39 1.12 4.85
C VAL A 432 20.26 1.79 4.08
N PHE A 433 19.24 2.27 4.79
CA PHE A 433 18.11 2.98 4.17
C PHE A 433 18.54 4.30 3.54
N CYS A 434 19.43 5.03 4.21
CA CYS A 434 20.03 6.24 3.66
C CYS A 434 20.75 5.97 2.34
N GLY A 435 21.57 4.93 2.29
CA GLY A 435 22.27 4.51 1.08
C GLY A 435 21.33 4.17 -0.05
N VAL A 436 20.29 3.40 0.22
CA VAL A 436 19.26 3.05 -0.78
C VAL A 436 18.58 4.29 -1.32
N CYS A 437 18.13 5.20 -0.45
CA CYS A 437 17.45 6.43 -0.86
C CYS A 437 18.33 7.30 -1.75
N LEU A 438 19.59 7.48 -1.38
CA LEU A 438 20.53 8.32 -2.15
C LEU A 438 20.86 7.69 -3.50
N LEU A 439 21.04 6.36 -3.55
CA LEU A 439 21.30 5.65 -4.79
C LEU A 439 20.12 5.75 -5.76
N VAL A 440 18.90 5.61 -5.26
CA VAL A 440 17.70 5.74 -6.10
C VAL A 440 17.54 7.18 -6.59
N ALA A 441 17.77 8.17 -5.73
CA ALA A 441 17.73 9.57 -6.12
C ALA A 441 18.76 9.88 -7.23
N LEU A 442 19.97 9.35 -7.08
CA LEU A 442 21.02 9.51 -8.10
C LEU A 442 20.62 8.85 -9.42
N TYR A 443 20.07 7.63 -9.36
CA TYR A 443 19.60 6.93 -10.56
C TYR A 443 18.52 7.73 -11.29
N VAL A 444 17.54 8.25 -10.56
CA VAL A 444 16.46 9.05 -11.14
C VAL A 444 17.03 10.32 -11.78
N TYR A 445 17.94 10.98 -11.09
CA TYR A 445 18.56 12.20 -11.61
C TYR A 445 19.34 11.96 -12.91
N LEU A 446 20.09 10.86 -12.98
CA LEU A 446 20.98 10.59 -14.13
C LEU A 446 20.27 9.92 -15.30
N ILE A 447 19.28 9.07 -15.07
CA ILE A 447 18.76 8.17 -16.10
C ILE A 447 17.30 8.44 -16.43
N ILE A 448 16.43 8.70 -15.44
CA ILE A 448 15.01 8.86 -15.70
C ILE A 448 14.70 10.29 -16.14
N PRO A 449 14.07 10.48 -17.32
CA PRO A 449 13.65 11.79 -17.79
C PRO A 449 12.34 12.24 -17.15
N GLU A 450 12.01 13.53 -17.24
CA GLU A 450 10.69 14.03 -16.87
C GLU A 450 9.64 13.50 -17.86
N THR A 451 8.58 12.86 -17.33
CA THR A 451 7.55 12.21 -18.13
C THR A 451 6.24 13.01 -18.21
N LYS A 452 6.13 14.11 -17.44
CA LYS A 452 4.93 14.92 -17.41
C LYS A 452 4.65 15.54 -18.79
N ASN A 453 3.42 15.35 -19.29
CA ASN A 453 2.95 15.90 -20.58
C ASN A 453 3.77 15.46 -21.79
N LYS A 454 4.44 14.30 -21.71
CA LYS A 454 5.20 13.73 -22.83
C LYS A 454 4.54 12.47 -23.34
N THR A 455 4.60 12.25 -24.66
CA THR A 455 4.14 11.01 -25.28
C THR A 455 5.16 9.89 -25.08
N PHE A 456 4.70 8.65 -25.25
CA PHE A 456 5.60 7.50 -25.20
C PHE A 456 6.76 7.62 -26.20
N MET A 457 6.49 8.10 -27.41
CA MET A 457 7.51 8.23 -28.43
C MET A 457 8.60 9.24 -28.05
N GLU A 458 8.22 10.36 -27.44
CA GLU A 458 9.17 11.35 -26.93
C GLU A 458 10.05 10.77 -25.83
N ILE A 459 9.44 10.05 -24.89
CA ILE A 459 10.16 9.41 -23.77
C ILE A 459 11.11 8.32 -24.30
N SER A 460 10.63 7.48 -25.20
CA SER A 460 11.44 6.43 -25.82
C SER A 460 12.64 6.99 -26.56
N HIS A 461 12.47 8.13 -27.21
CA HIS A 461 13.55 8.81 -27.94
C HIS A 461 14.64 9.33 -26.99
N ILE A 462 14.26 9.81 -25.80
CA ILE A 462 15.22 10.25 -24.77
C ILE A 462 16.07 9.09 -24.25
N PHE A 463 15.48 7.90 -24.13
CA PHE A 463 16.20 6.70 -23.67
C PHE A 463 17.11 6.08 -24.75
N ALA A 464 16.91 6.43 -25.99
CA ALA A 464 17.70 5.88 -27.09
C ALA A 464 19.12 6.58 -27.23
#